data_fe2246e6c2b2cefe6056195dc9ca70fb
#
_entry.id   fe2246e6c2b2cefe6056195dc9ca70fb
#
_cell.length_a   1.000
_cell.length_b   1.000
_cell.length_c   1.000
_cell.angle_alpha   90.00
_cell.angle_beta   90.00
_cell.angle_gamma   90.00
#
_symmetry.space_group_name_H-M   'P 1'
#
loop_
_entity.id
_entity.type
_entity.pdbx_description
1 polymer ?
#
loop_
_entity_poly.entity_id
_entity_poly.type
_entity_poly.pdbx_seq_one_letter_code
_entity_poly.pdbx_strand_id
1 'polypeptide(L)'
;MGPIERGGITTLYNAVDLTILHVAWTPGMALNPHDHRMWAVIGMYGGQEDNAFFRRVAGGLEPAGGRELPAGDVLVLGHEVIHSVANSRRDFAVALHVYGGDFFSVERSEWDFETYRERPLDLERTRRFFEEANARWRDQPFSPTH
;
A
#
# COMPACT_ATOMS: atom_id res chain seq x y z
N MET A 1 19.98 -8.23 -6.92
CA MET A 1 19.43 -7.15 -6.09
C MET A 1 19.84 -7.39 -4.65
N GLY A 2 20.35 -6.38 -3.94
CA GLY A 2 20.72 -6.53 -2.55
C GLY A 2 19.51 -6.66 -1.62
N PRO A 3 19.72 -6.90 -0.32
CA PRO A 3 18.63 -7.00 0.64
C PRO A 3 17.87 -5.66 0.73
N ILE A 4 16.57 -5.77 1.00
CA ILE A 4 15.74 -4.60 1.21
C ILE A 4 16.01 -4.06 2.61
N GLU A 5 16.39 -2.79 2.69
CA GLU A 5 16.75 -2.13 3.95
C GLU A 5 15.79 -0.99 4.31
N ARG A 6 14.94 -0.61 3.38
CA ARG A 6 13.98 0.47 3.58
C ARG A 6 12.76 0.29 2.70
N GLY A 7 11.61 0.75 3.17
CA GLY A 7 10.39 0.77 2.40
C GLY A 7 10.37 1.91 1.39
N GLY A 8 9.56 1.75 0.38
CA GLY A 8 9.39 2.76 -0.66
C GLY A 8 8.76 2.20 -1.91
N ILE A 9 8.49 3.11 -2.83
CA ILE A 9 7.91 2.81 -4.13
C ILE A 9 8.94 3.15 -5.20
N THR A 10 9.25 2.16 -6.05
CA THR A 10 10.14 2.35 -7.19
C THR A 10 9.34 2.15 -8.46
N THR A 11 9.36 3.12 -9.35
CA THR A 11 8.67 3.04 -10.64
C THR A 11 9.50 2.20 -11.59
N LEU A 12 8.94 1.07 -12.05
CA LEU A 12 9.60 0.22 -13.04
C LEU A 12 9.14 0.56 -14.45
N TYR A 13 7.89 0.99 -14.60
CA TYR A 13 7.33 1.40 -15.89
C TYR A 13 6.17 2.35 -15.62
N ASN A 14 6.02 3.38 -16.45
CA ASN A 14 4.90 4.31 -16.37
C ASN A 14 4.54 4.83 -17.75
N ALA A 15 3.29 4.62 -18.12
CA ALA A 15 2.71 5.12 -19.36
C ALA A 15 1.25 5.50 -19.10
N VAL A 16 0.58 6.07 -20.08
CA VAL A 16 -0.80 6.55 -19.92
C VAL A 16 -1.77 5.41 -19.61
N ASP A 17 -1.48 4.21 -20.03
CA ASP A 17 -2.35 3.03 -19.92
C ASP A 17 -1.82 1.93 -19.00
N LEU A 18 -0.61 2.08 -18.45
CA LEU A 18 -0.01 1.04 -17.62
C LEU A 18 1.06 1.62 -16.71
N THR A 19 1.02 1.23 -15.44
CA THR A 19 2.08 1.55 -14.48
C THR A 19 2.49 0.27 -13.75
N ILE A 20 3.79 0.05 -13.60
CA ILE A 20 4.34 -1.07 -12.84
C ILE A 20 5.25 -0.49 -11.76
N LEU A 21 4.93 -0.81 -10.51
CA LEU A 21 5.69 -0.35 -9.35
C LEU A 21 6.26 -1.54 -8.59
N HIS A 22 7.45 -1.35 -8.06
CA HIS A 22 7.98 -2.20 -7.01
C HIS A 22 7.71 -1.51 -5.69
N VAL A 23 7.06 -2.21 -4.76
CA VAL A 23 6.69 -1.64 -3.46
C VAL A 23 7.30 -2.48 -2.36
N ALA A 24 8.04 -1.84 -1.46
CA ALA A 24 8.56 -2.46 -0.25
C ALA A 24 7.89 -1.79 0.95
N TRP A 25 7.20 -2.58 1.75
CA TRP A 25 6.51 -2.09 2.94
C TRP A 25 7.40 -2.30 4.16
N THR A 26 7.71 -1.22 4.84
CA THR A 26 8.51 -1.26 6.07
C THR A 26 7.77 -2.05 7.15
N PRO A 27 8.48 -2.87 7.94
CA PRO A 27 7.83 -3.55 9.07
C PRO A 27 7.09 -2.58 9.98
N GLY A 28 5.86 -2.91 10.33
CA GLY A 28 5.03 -2.12 11.23
C GLY A 28 4.30 -0.94 10.60
N MET A 29 4.50 -0.67 9.30
CA MET A 29 3.81 0.46 8.68
C MET A 29 2.41 0.10 8.21
N ALA A 30 1.57 1.13 8.12
CA ALA A 30 0.27 1.03 7.51
C ALA A 30 0.06 2.22 6.57
N LEU A 31 -0.65 1.98 5.48
CA LEU A 31 -1.06 3.01 4.54
C LEU A 31 -2.57 3.16 4.61
N ASN A 32 -3.04 4.40 4.70
CA ASN A 32 -4.46 4.71 4.88
C ASN A 32 -5.34 4.23 3.71
N PRO A 33 -6.64 4.11 3.94
CA PRO A 33 -7.55 3.71 2.87
C PRO A 33 -7.46 4.64 1.67
N HIS A 34 -7.46 4.04 0.49
CA HIS A 34 -7.38 4.76 -0.79
C HIS A 34 -8.01 3.93 -1.90
N ASP A 35 -8.36 4.59 -2.99
CA ASP A 35 -8.78 3.91 -4.21
C ASP A 35 -7.76 4.14 -5.32
N HIS A 36 -7.89 3.45 -6.41
CA HIS A 36 -7.00 3.59 -7.57
C HIS A 36 -7.74 4.16 -8.77
N ARG A 37 -9.05 3.93 -8.87
CA ARG A 37 -9.91 4.29 -10.01
C ARG A 37 -9.35 3.73 -11.32
N MET A 38 -8.71 2.59 -11.20
CA MET A 38 -8.21 1.75 -12.28
C MET A 38 -8.04 0.36 -11.71
N TRP A 39 -8.00 -0.67 -12.55
CA TRP A 39 -7.74 -2.02 -12.05
C TRP A 39 -6.29 -2.10 -11.55
N ALA A 40 -6.06 -2.97 -10.60
CA ALA A 40 -4.73 -3.23 -10.07
C ALA A 40 -4.52 -4.72 -9.84
N VAL A 41 -3.29 -5.17 -9.97
CA VAL A 41 -2.87 -6.53 -9.64
C VAL A 41 -1.65 -6.41 -8.74
N ILE A 42 -1.71 -7.07 -7.60
CA ILE A 42 -0.61 -7.11 -6.64
C ILE A 42 -0.05 -8.53 -6.62
N GLY A 43 1.23 -8.69 -6.88
CA GLY A 43 1.93 -9.96 -6.78
C GLY A 43 2.98 -9.91 -5.69
N MET A 44 2.80 -10.70 -4.64
CA MET A 44 3.73 -10.74 -3.51
C MET A 44 4.87 -11.72 -3.78
N TYR A 45 6.11 -11.31 -3.54
CA TYR A 45 7.24 -12.23 -3.66
C TYR A 45 8.09 -12.33 -2.38
N GLY A 46 7.77 -11.55 -1.35
CA GLY A 46 8.42 -11.66 -0.05
C GLY A 46 7.57 -11.04 1.04
N GLY A 47 7.63 -11.59 2.26
CA GLY A 47 6.85 -11.10 3.37
C GLY A 47 5.34 -11.29 3.21
N GLN A 48 4.57 -10.42 3.83
CA GLN A 48 3.11 -10.48 3.79
C GLN A 48 2.54 -9.07 3.83
N GLU A 49 1.57 -8.83 2.96
CA GLU A 49 0.81 -7.58 2.89
C GLU A 49 -0.61 -7.87 3.39
N ASP A 50 -1.05 -7.12 4.41
CA ASP A 50 -2.40 -7.28 4.95
C ASP A 50 -3.29 -6.20 4.34
N ASN A 51 -4.31 -6.63 3.60
CA ASN A 51 -5.25 -5.73 2.95
C ASN A 51 -6.55 -5.71 3.75
N ALA A 52 -7.06 -4.51 4.02
CA ALA A 52 -8.39 -4.29 4.57
C ALA A 52 -9.22 -3.56 3.52
N PHE A 53 -10.44 -4.04 3.29
CA PHE A 53 -11.33 -3.46 2.29
C PHE A 53 -12.42 -2.64 2.96
N PHE A 54 -12.88 -1.63 2.25
CA PHE A 54 -13.88 -0.69 2.74
C PHE A 54 -14.95 -0.44 1.70
N ARG A 55 -16.10 0.00 2.17
CA ARG A 55 -17.25 0.38 1.35
C ARG A 55 -17.61 1.82 1.69
N ARG A 56 -17.95 2.62 0.68
CA ARG A 56 -18.44 3.98 0.91
C ARG A 56 -19.80 3.94 1.59
N VAL A 57 -19.94 4.76 2.62
CA VAL A 57 -21.22 5.02 3.28
C VAL A 57 -21.38 6.52 3.46
N ALA A 58 -22.58 6.97 3.79
CA ALA A 58 -22.80 8.38 4.08
C ALA A 58 -21.90 8.81 5.25
N GLY A 59 -21.07 9.83 5.01
CA GLY A 59 -20.16 10.37 6.01
C GLY A 59 -18.84 9.65 6.17
N GLY A 60 -18.53 8.66 5.33
CA GLY A 60 -17.22 8.01 5.43
C GLY A 60 -17.13 6.63 4.82
N LEU A 61 -16.56 5.71 5.57
CA LEU A 61 -16.31 4.33 5.18
C LEU A 61 -16.80 3.37 6.24
N GLU A 62 -17.13 2.15 5.82
CA GLU A 62 -17.29 1.02 6.74
C GLU A 62 -16.42 -0.14 6.29
N PRO A 63 -15.93 -0.97 7.22
CA PRO A 63 -15.15 -2.16 6.86
C PRO A 63 -15.97 -3.14 6.01
N ALA A 64 -15.33 -3.75 5.03
CA ALA A 64 -15.96 -4.67 4.09
C ALA A 64 -15.10 -5.91 3.83
N GLY A 65 -14.35 -6.36 4.84
CA GLY A 65 -13.52 -7.55 4.77
C GLY A 65 -12.04 -7.25 4.71
N GLY A 66 -11.27 -8.28 4.51
CA GLY A 66 -9.82 -8.16 4.43
C GLY A 66 -9.21 -9.42 3.84
N ARG A 67 -7.94 -9.34 3.51
CA ARG A 67 -7.17 -10.47 3.00
C ARG A 67 -5.70 -10.34 3.36
N GLU A 68 -5.15 -11.37 3.98
CA GLU A 68 -3.71 -11.50 4.17
C GLU A 68 -3.11 -12.04 2.88
N LEU A 69 -2.05 -11.41 2.42
CA LEU A 69 -1.43 -11.74 1.14
C LEU A 69 0.03 -12.14 1.36
N PRO A 70 0.30 -13.43 1.59
CA PRO A 70 1.68 -13.89 1.77
C PRO A 70 2.42 -13.97 0.44
N ALA A 71 3.73 -14.20 0.51
CA ALA A 71 4.57 -14.39 -0.68
C ALA A 71 4.02 -15.52 -1.55
N GLY A 72 3.99 -15.30 -2.85
CA GLY A 72 3.44 -16.21 -3.83
C GLY A 72 1.99 -15.96 -4.19
N ASP A 73 1.28 -15.12 -3.42
CA ASP A 73 -0.12 -14.80 -3.70
C ASP A 73 -0.26 -13.61 -4.64
N VAL A 74 -1.38 -13.60 -5.35
CA VAL A 74 -1.76 -12.52 -6.26
C VAL A 74 -3.16 -12.03 -5.87
N LEU A 75 -3.33 -10.73 -5.82
CA LEU A 75 -4.61 -10.07 -5.54
C LEU A 75 -4.99 -9.21 -6.73
N VAL A 76 -6.21 -9.39 -7.23
CA VAL A 76 -6.76 -8.54 -8.30
C VAL A 76 -7.76 -7.58 -7.67
N LEU A 77 -7.56 -6.29 -7.90
CA LEU A 77 -8.44 -5.23 -7.42
C LEU A 77 -9.18 -4.61 -8.59
N GLY A 78 -10.51 -4.55 -8.51
CA GLY A 78 -11.32 -3.87 -9.50
C GLY A 78 -11.22 -2.35 -9.36
N HIS A 79 -11.78 -1.65 -10.32
CA HIS A 79 -11.75 -0.19 -10.45
C HIS A 79 -12.27 0.56 -9.20
N GLU A 80 -13.28 0.00 -8.54
CA GLU A 80 -13.98 0.67 -7.43
C GLU A 80 -13.46 0.29 -6.05
N VAL A 81 -12.47 -0.57 -5.95
CA VAL A 81 -12.01 -1.08 -4.65
C VAL A 81 -11.36 0.01 -3.83
N ILE A 82 -11.75 0.10 -2.57
CA ILE A 82 -11.10 0.93 -1.55
C ILE A 82 -10.41 -0.01 -0.57
N HIS A 83 -9.12 0.20 -0.35
CA HIS A 83 -8.37 -0.64 0.58
C HIS A 83 -7.32 0.13 1.33
N SER A 84 -6.92 -0.41 2.46
CA SER A 84 -5.72 -0.02 3.18
C SER A 84 -4.75 -1.19 3.20
N VAL A 85 -3.48 -0.88 3.42
CA VAL A 85 -2.42 -1.90 3.42
C VAL A 85 -1.61 -1.74 4.70
N ALA A 86 -1.27 -2.87 5.32
CA ALA A 86 -0.40 -2.87 6.49
C ALA A 86 0.60 -4.01 6.39
N ASN A 87 1.78 -3.78 6.95
CA ASN A 87 2.76 -4.81 7.19
C ASN A 87 2.89 -5.00 8.70
N SER A 88 2.19 -5.99 9.24
CA SER A 88 2.17 -6.27 10.67
C SER A 88 3.32 -7.18 11.12
N ARG A 89 4.21 -7.52 10.20
CA ARG A 89 5.32 -8.44 10.48
C ARG A 89 6.62 -7.69 10.72
N ARG A 90 7.67 -8.44 11.02
CA ARG A 90 9.01 -7.90 11.32
C ARG A 90 9.94 -7.92 10.12
N ASP A 91 9.49 -8.47 9.00
CA ASP A 91 10.21 -8.49 7.74
C ASP A 91 9.60 -7.48 6.79
N PHE A 92 10.39 -6.98 5.84
CA PHE A 92 9.85 -6.17 4.76
C PHE A 92 8.91 -7.03 3.91
N ALA A 93 7.79 -6.44 3.50
CA ALA A 93 6.91 -7.05 2.52
C ALA A 93 7.21 -6.44 1.17
N VAL A 94 7.41 -7.27 0.16
CA VAL A 94 7.83 -6.82 -1.17
C VAL A 94 6.92 -7.37 -2.25
N ALA A 95 6.51 -6.49 -3.17
CA ALA A 95 5.50 -6.80 -4.15
C ALA A 95 5.72 -6.03 -5.45
N LEU A 96 5.16 -6.59 -6.52
CA LEU A 96 4.94 -5.85 -7.76
C LEU A 96 3.48 -5.41 -7.79
N HIS A 97 3.25 -4.15 -8.06
CA HIS A 97 1.92 -3.58 -8.24
C HIS A 97 1.78 -3.14 -9.69
N VAL A 98 0.76 -3.65 -10.38
CA VAL A 98 0.48 -3.33 -11.77
C VAL A 98 -0.87 -2.62 -11.84
N TYR A 99 -0.90 -1.45 -12.46
CA TYR A 99 -2.10 -0.61 -12.55
C TYR A 99 -2.47 -0.37 -14.01
N GLY A 100 -3.76 -0.43 -14.31
CA GLY A 100 -4.28 -0.21 -15.65
C GLY A 100 -4.50 1.25 -15.99
N GLY A 101 -3.49 2.07 -15.81
CA GLY A 101 -3.52 3.50 -16.08
C GLY A 101 -2.25 4.17 -15.60
N ASP A 102 -2.22 5.50 -15.68
CA ASP A 102 -1.11 6.30 -15.17
C ASP A 102 -1.32 6.56 -13.68
N PHE A 103 -0.66 5.79 -12.86
CA PHE A 103 -0.77 5.84 -11.40
C PHE A 103 -0.52 7.25 -10.85
N PHE A 104 0.32 8.04 -11.50
CA PHE A 104 0.73 9.36 -11.00
C PHE A 104 -0.20 10.49 -11.44
N SER A 105 -1.06 10.26 -12.43
CA SER A 105 -1.92 11.30 -13.00
C SER A 105 -3.41 11.11 -12.72
N VAL A 106 -3.86 9.90 -12.44
CA VAL A 106 -5.27 9.62 -12.20
C VAL A 106 -5.71 10.23 -10.88
N GLU A 107 -6.69 11.13 -10.93
CA GLU A 107 -7.27 11.73 -9.73
C GLU A 107 -8.08 10.68 -8.99
N ARG A 108 -7.88 10.60 -7.68
CA ARG A 108 -8.53 9.62 -6.83
C ARG A 108 -8.52 10.08 -5.38
N SER A 109 -9.07 9.24 -4.50
CA SER A 109 -9.28 9.61 -3.11
C SER A 109 -8.44 8.80 -2.15
N GLU A 110 -8.20 9.39 -1.01
CA GLU A 110 -7.72 8.73 0.19
C GLU A 110 -8.60 9.13 1.36
N TRP A 111 -8.57 8.34 2.41
CA TRP A 111 -9.36 8.60 3.61
C TRP A 111 -8.45 8.64 4.82
N ASP A 112 -8.75 9.56 5.74
CA ASP A 112 -8.01 9.65 6.99
C ASP A 112 -8.17 8.37 7.80
N PHE A 113 -7.10 7.91 8.46
CA PHE A 113 -7.11 6.67 9.26
C PHE A 113 -8.13 6.67 10.39
N GLU A 114 -8.29 7.81 11.04
CA GLU A 114 -9.10 7.90 12.26
C GLU A 114 -10.52 8.33 11.99
N THR A 115 -10.68 9.33 11.13
CA THR A 115 -12.00 9.95 10.89
C THR A 115 -12.73 9.33 9.72
N TYR A 116 -12.01 8.62 8.84
CA TYR A 116 -12.51 8.13 7.54
C TYR A 116 -13.06 9.26 6.67
N ARG A 117 -12.52 10.48 6.85
CA ARG A 117 -12.88 11.60 5.99
C ARG A 117 -12.14 11.48 4.67
N GLU A 118 -12.89 11.62 3.59
CA GLU A 118 -12.35 11.58 2.22
C GLU A 118 -11.65 12.87 1.86
N ARG A 119 -10.53 12.76 1.15
CA ARG A 119 -9.79 13.88 0.57
C ARG A 119 -9.10 13.41 -0.71
N PRO A 120 -8.68 14.33 -1.60
CA PRO A 120 -7.90 13.95 -2.77
C PRO A 120 -6.62 13.22 -2.33
N LEU A 121 -6.28 12.14 -3.03
CA LEU A 121 -5.05 11.43 -2.75
C LEU A 121 -3.85 12.33 -3.05
N ASP A 122 -2.90 12.36 -2.13
CA ASP A 122 -1.68 13.14 -2.22
C ASP A 122 -0.49 12.19 -2.14
N LEU A 123 0.18 11.96 -3.27
CA LEU A 123 1.33 11.07 -3.34
C LEU A 123 2.50 11.54 -2.46
N GLU A 124 2.60 12.84 -2.22
CA GLU A 124 3.61 13.37 -1.30
C GLU A 124 3.32 12.91 0.13
N ARG A 125 2.05 12.83 0.54
CA ARG A 125 1.67 12.26 1.84
C ARG A 125 2.01 10.79 1.91
N THR A 126 1.76 10.03 0.83
CA THR A 126 2.15 8.63 0.75
C THR A 126 3.66 8.48 0.95
N ARG A 127 4.45 9.30 0.28
CA ARG A 127 5.91 9.29 0.43
C ARG A 127 6.33 9.55 1.88
N ARG A 128 5.69 10.51 2.54
CA ARG A 128 5.99 10.80 3.95
C ARG A 128 5.67 9.63 4.87
N PHE A 129 4.59 8.89 4.61
CA PHE A 129 4.29 7.69 5.40
C PHE A 129 5.42 6.66 5.33
N PHE A 130 5.99 6.46 4.15
CA PHE A 130 7.15 5.56 4.00
C PHE A 130 8.37 6.11 4.73
N GLU A 131 8.65 7.39 4.61
CA GLU A 131 9.81 8.00 5.29
C GLU A 131 9.68 7.91 6.81
N GLU A 132 8.51 8.20 7.34
CA GLU A 132 8.26 8.11 8.78
C GLU A 132 8.37 6.68 9.28
N ALA A 133 7.85 5.71 8.53
CA ALA A 133 7.95 4.31 8.86
C ALA A 133 9.42 3.84 8.85
N ASN A 134 10.19 4.28 7.86
CA ASN A 134 11.61 3.96 7.78
C ASN A 134 12.39 4.55 8.96
N ALA A 135 12.05 5.78 9.37
CA ALA A 135 12.68 6.41 10.52
C ALA A 135 12.37 5.65 11.82
N ARG A 136 11.12 5.27 12.03
CA ARG A 136 10.74 4.46 13.21
C ARG A 136 11.47 3.12 13.22
N TRP A 137 11.59 2.49 12.06
CA TRP A 137 12.27 1.20 11.93
C TRP A 137 13.75 1.31 12.29
N ARG A 138 14.43 2.37 11.83
CA ARG A 138 15.84 2.61 12.17
C ARG A 138 16.03 2.88 13.66
N ASP A 139 15.12 3.67 14.25
CA ASP A 139 15.23 4.13 15.64
C ASP A 139 14.79 3.08 16.66
N GLN A 140 14.03 2.09 16.21
CA GLN A 140 13.57 0.99 17.06
C GLN A 140 13.98 -0.34 16.44
N PRO A 141 15.31 -0.62 16.44
CA PRO A 141 15.79 -1.84 15.81
C PRO A 141 15.18 -3.06 16.49
N PHE A 142 14.95 -4.08 15.67
CA PHE A 142 14.39 -5.36 16.12
C PHE A 142 15.21 -5.94 17.26
N SER A 143 14.53 -6.29 18.35
CA SER A 143 15.16 -7.01 19.46
C SER A 143 15.08 -8.51 19.21
N PRO A 144 16.22 -9.22 19.15
CA PRO A 144 16.22 -10.66 18.90
C PRO A 144 15.62 -11.48 20.03
N THR A 145 15.33 -10.87 21.17
CA THR A 145 14.74 -11.59 22.32
C THR A 145 13.21 -11.68 22.26
N HIS A 146 12.63 -11.14 21.24
CA HIS A 146 11.16 -11.18 21.07
C HIS A 146 10.71 -12.32 20.19
#